data_0da1968be3aa11080432eb2138a6f524
#
_entry.id   0da1968be3aa11080432eb2138a6f524
#
_cell.length_a   1.000
_cell.length_b   1.000
_cell.length_c   1.000
_cell.angle_alpha   90.00
_cell.angle_beta   90.00
_cell.angle_gamma   90.00
#
_symmetry.space_group_name_H-M   'P 1'
#
loop_
_entity.id
_entity.type
_entity.pdbx_description
1 polymer ?
#
loop_
_entity_poly.entity_id
_entity_poly.type
_entity_poly.pdbx_seq_one_letter_code
_entity_poly.pdbx_strand_id
1 'polypeptide(L)'
;MRRNLNKTALFTILALTLSSASMAGPREDQLAQYASLAKAANAAFSGFSAERGKRLHHQAFASGKPDTPACTSCHDKDSRAAGRTLAGKSIEPMALSASPARYTDPAKVEKWFRRNCNEVIGRECSAQEKGDWLSFMISQ
;
A
#
# COMPACT_ATOMS: atom_id res chain seq x y z
N MET A 1 -60.88 49.91 -11.12
CA MET A 1 -60.08 49.06 -10.24
C MET A 1 -59.47 47.92 -11.05
N ARG A 2 -58.17 47.98 -11.37
CA ARG A 2 -57.44 46.92 -12.09
C ARG A 2 -56.41 46.32 -11.15
N ARG A 3 -56.59 45.05 -10.79
CA ARG A 3 -55.64 44.29 -9.94
C ARG A 3 -54.53 43.77 -10.82
N ASN A 4 -53.31 44.24 -10.61
CA ASN A 4 -52.12 43.70 -11.18
C ASN A 4 -51.71 42.44 -10.39
N LEU A 5 -51.72 41.23 -11.01
CA LEU A 5 -51.14 40.03 -10.48
C LEU A 5 -49.64 40.01 -10.85
N ASN A 6 -48.79 40.22 -9.87
CA ASN A 6 -47.36 39.97 -9.98
C ASN A 6 -47.13 38.44 -10.01
N LYS A 7 -46.70 37.92 -11.13
CA LYS A 7 -46.23 36.54 -11.25
C LYS A 7 -44.74 36.51 -10.92
N THR A 8 -44.42 36.16 -9.67
CA THR A 8 -43.06 35.89 -9.27
C THR A 8 -42.69 34.48 -9.72
N ALA A 9 -41.89 34.39 -10.79
CA ALA A 9 -41.32 33.13 -11.24
C ALA A 9 -40.18 32.72 -10.33
N LEU A 10 -40.37 31.64 -9.58
CA LEU A 10 -39.35 31.03 -8.73
C LEU A 10 -38.48 30.14 -9.62
N PHE A 11 -37.25 30.59 -9.93
CA PHE A 11 -36.24 29.77 -10.60
C PHE A 11 -35.55 28.88 -9.57
N THR A 12 -35.91 27.62 -9.55
CA THR A 12 -35.20 26.61 -8.75
C THR A 12 -33.94 26.19 -9.50
N ILE A 13 -32.77 26.66 -9.05
CA ILE A 13 -31.49 26.23 -9.60
C ILE A 13 -31.16 24.86 -8.97
N LEU A 14 -31.31 23.81 -9.77
CA LEU A 14 -30.86 22.45 -9.40
C LEU A 14 -29.33 22.38 -9.58
N ALA A 15 -28.60 22.52 -8.46
CA ALA A 15 -27.15 22.34 -8.46
C ALA A 15 -26.81 20.84 -8.63
N LEU A 16 -26.38 20.45 -9.83
CA LEU A 16 -25.79 19.13 -10.07
C LEU A 16 -24.40 19.11 -9.42
N THR A 17 -24.27 18.45 -8.27
CA THR A 17 -22.97 18.11 -7.67
C THR A 17 -22.36 16.95 -8.47
N LEU A 18 -21.41 17.25 -9.36
CA LEU A 18 -20.55 16.24 -9.95
C LEU A 18 -19.66 15.67 -8.85
N SER A 19 -20.02 14.51 -8.31
CA SER A 19 -19.11 13.70 -7.50
C SER A 19 -18.01 13.17 -8.40
N SER A 20 -16.81 13.77 -8.34
CA SER A 20 -15.62 13.22 -8.99
C SER A 20 -15.29 11.90 -8.28
N ALA A 21 -15.65 10.78 -8.89
CA ALA A 21 -15.14 9.48 -8.47
C ALA A 21 -13.62 9.49 -8.69
N SER A 22 -12.85 9.63 -7.61
CA SER A 22 -11.42 9.44 -7.66
C SER A 22 -11.16 7.99 -8.05
N MET A 23 -10.64 7.75 -9.25
CA MET A 23 -10.22 6.42 -9.68
C MET A 23 -9.03 6.04 -8.79
N ALA A 24 -9.24 5.07 -7.91
CA ALA A 24 -8.16 4.47 -7.15
C ALA A 24 -7.13 3.89 -8.14
N GLY A 25 -5.84 4.07 -7.86
CA GLY A 25 -4.78 3.51 -8.70
C GLY A 25 -4.46 2.06 -8.30
N PRO A 26 -3.61 1.37 -9.08
CA PRO A 26 -3.28 -0.04 -8.82
C PRO A 26 -2.76 -0.33 -7.41
N ARG A 27 -2.12 0.64 -6.76
CA ARG A 27 -1.61 0.53 -5.38
C ARG A 27 -2.72 0.57 -4.35
N GLU A 28 -3.66 1.50 -4.53
CA GLU A 28 -4.85 1.68 -3.70
C GLU A 28 -5.76 0.46 -3.81
N ASP A 29 -5.95 -0.06 -5.01
CA ASP A 29 -6.73 -1.28 -5.27
C ASP A 29 -6.10 -2.49 -4.57
N GLN A 30 -4.78 -2.62 -4.62
CA GLN A 30 -4.05 -3.69 -3.95
C GLN A 30 -4.13 -3.57 -2.42
N LEU A 31 -4.00 -2.37 -1.86
CA LEU A 31 -4.22 -2.14 -0.43
C LEU A 31 -5.65 -2.47 -0.02
N ALA A 32 -6.65 -2.11 -0.82
CA ALA A 32 -8.05 -2.46 -0.56
C ALA A 32 -8.28 -3.97 -0.57
N GLN A 33 -7.65 -4.71 -1.49
CA GLN A 33 -7.68 -6.17 -1.52
C GLN A 33 -7.05 -6.78 -0.25
N TYR A 34 -5.87 -6.30 0.15
CA TYR A 34 -5.24 -6.76 1.40
C TYR A 34 -6.08 -6.44 2.63
N ALA A 35 -6.74 -5.26 2.67
CA ALA A 35 -7.61 -4.90 3.78
C ALA A 35 -8.81 -5.85 3.90
N SER A 36 -9.42 -6.22 2.78
CA SER A 36 -10.50 -7.20 2.73
C SER A 36 -10.06 -8.57 3.27
N LEU A 37 -8.91 -9.06 2.82
CA LEU A 37 -8.35 -10.33 3.27
C LEU A 37 -7.93 -10.30 4.75
N ALA A 38 -7.32 -9.19 5.21
CA ALA A 38 -6.93 -9.02 6.60
C ALA A 38 -8.15 -9.00 7.54
N LYS A 39 -9.21 -8.31 7.14
CA LYS A 39 -10.47 -8.26 7.89
C LYS A 39 -11.16 -9.62 7.93
N ALA A 40 -11.13 -10.38 6.85
CA ALA A 40 -11.67 -11.74 6.80
C ALA A 40 -10.90 -12.70 7.73
N ALA A 41 -9.58 -12.52 7.84
CA ALA A 41 -8.73 -13.33 8.72
C ALA A 41 -8.79 -12.88 10.20
N ASN A 42 -9.06 -11.59 10.46
CA ASN A 42 -9.12 -11.02 11.81
C ASN A 42 -10.20 -9.92 11.88
N ALA A 43 -11.31 -10.21 12.53
CA ALA A 43 -12.43 -9.27 12.71
C ALA A 43 -12.02 -7.97 13.44
N ALA A 44 -10.94 -8.00 14.25
CA ALA A 44 -10.39 -6.83 14.94
C ALA A 44 -9.44 -5.98 14.06
N PHE A 45 -9.27 -6.33 12.78
CA PHE A 45 -8.46 -5.54 11.86
C PHE A 45 -9.00 -4.10 11.75
N SER A 46 -8.17 -3.12 12.11
CA SER A 46 -8.52 -1.69 12.17
C SER A 46 -7.77 -0.84 11.13
N GLY A 47 -7.11 -1.49 10.16
CA GLY A 47 -6.37 -0.81 9.10
C GLY A 47 -4.87 -1.09 9.12
N PHE A 48 -4.20 -0.62 8.09
CA PHE A 48 -2.76 -0.74 7.94
C PHE A 48 -2.00 0.34 8.69
N SER A 49 -0.73 0.05 9.01
CA SER A 49 0.15 0.95 9.73
C SER A 49 1.54 0.95 9.09
N ALA A 50 1.96 2.11 8.59
CA ALA A 50 3.31 2.30 8.08
C ALA A 50 4.38 2.02 9.17
N GLU A 51 4.07 2.30 10.44
CA GLU A 51 4.98 2.04 11.55
C GLU A 51 5.14 0.52 11.80
N ARG A 52 4.06 -0.27 11.71
CA ARG A 52 4.17 -1.74 11.75
C ARG A 52 4.94 -2.27 10.54
N GLY A 53 4.71 -1.70 9.36
CA GLY A 53 5.45 -2.04 8.14
C GLY A 53 6.94 -1.73 8.25
N LYS A 54 7.29 -0.59 8.85
CA LYS A 54 8.68 -0.23 9.15
C LYS A 54 9.34 -1.24 10.09
N ARG A 55 8.66 -1.61 11.19
CA ARG A 55 9.18 -2.64 12.11
C ARG A 55 9.40 -3.97 11.39
N LEU A 56 8.43 -4.43 10.61
CA LEU A 56 8.55 -5.67 9.82
C LEU A 56 9.77 -5.63 8.88
N HIS A 57 10.02 -4.49 8.23
CA HIS A 57 11.15 -4.31 7.31
C HIS A 57 12.52 -4.44 7.98
N HIS A 58 12.63 -3.98 9.24
CA HIS A 58 13.88 -3.95 9.99
C HIS A 58 14.05 -5.15 10.92
N GLN A 59 12.99 -5.88 11.21
CA GLN A 59 13.01 -7.00 12.16
C GLN A 59 13.83 -8.16 11.60
N ALA A 60 14.67 -8.73 12.46
CA ALA A 60 15.35 -10.00 12.18
C ALA A 60 14.46 -11.18 12.57
N PHE A 61 14.46 -12.21 11.72
CA PHE A 61 13.71 -13.46 11.90
C PHE A 61 14.69 -14.64 11.94
N ALA A 62 14.47 -15.55 12.88
CA ALA A 62 15.26 -16.78 12.98
C ALA A 62 14.68 -17.94 12.16
N SER A 63 13.45 -17.79 11.65
CA SER A 63 12.69 -18.84 10.95
C SER A 63 12.92 -18.89 9.43
N GLY A 64 13.55 -17.86 8.88
CA GLY A 64 13.92 -17.78 7.47
C GLY A 64 15.32 -18.32 7.20
N LYS A 65 15.90 -17.90 6.09
CA LYS A 65 17.27 -18.26 5.72
C LYS A 65 18.28 -17.50 6.62
N PRO A 66 19.29 -18.18 7.17
CA PRO A 66 20.29 -17.53 8.04
C PRO A 66 21.02 -16.34 7.40
N ASP A 67 21.26 -16.39 6.09
CA ASP A 67 21.98 -15.33 5.35
C ASP A 67 21.13 -14.10 5.06
N THR A 68 19.80 -14.20 5.20
CA THR A 68 18.85 -13.12 4.95
C THR A 68 17.85 -12.98 6.09
N PRO A 69 18.29 -12.71 7.33
CA PRO A 69 17.42 -12.70 8.50
C PRO A 69 16.42 -11.52 8.52
N ALA A 70 16.61 -10.48 7.73
CA ALA A 70 15.75 -9.31 7.65
C ALA A 70 15.56 -8.84 6.21
N CYS A 71 14.50 -8.07 5.91
CA CYS A 71 14.36 -7.44 4.59
C CYS A 71 15.57 -6.54 4.28
N THR A 72 16.12 -5.89 5.31
CA THR A 72 17.32 -5.05 5.21
C THR A 72 18.62 -5.81 4.93
N SER A 73 18.59 -7.14 4.88
CA SER A 73 19.75 -7.92 4.43
C SER A 73 20.08 -7.71 2.95
N CYS A 74 19.05 -7.37 2.15
CA CYS A 74 19.21 -7.07 0.72
C CYS A 74 18.75 -5.65 0.37
N HIS A 75 17.75 -5.11 1.10
CA HIS A 75 17.29 -3.74 0.96
C HIS A 75 17.98 -2.88 2.00
N ASP A 76 18.37 -1.66 1.65
CA ASP A 76 18.99 -0.75 2.61
C ASP A 76 18.04 -0.45 3.79
N LYS A 77 18.61 -0.03 4.93
CA LYS A 77 17.83 0.45 6.09
C LYS A 77 17.05 1.72 5.75
N ASP A 78 17.63 2.58 4.90
CA ASP A 78 16.89 3.67 4.27
C ASP A 78 16.21 3.14 3.01
N SER A 79 14.90 3.09 3.02
CA SER A 79 14.10 2.62 1.89
C SER A 79 14.28 3.46 0.61
N ARG A 80 14.85 4.66 0.72
CA ARG A 80 15.20 5.55 -0.42
C ARG A 80 16.56 5.22 -1.01
N ALA A 81 17.37 4.42 -0.36
CA ALA A 81 18.67 3.98 -0.86
C ALA A 81 18.55 2.69 -1.69
N ALA A 82 19.49 2.50 -2.60
CA ALA A 82 19.60 1.28 -3.38
C ALA A 82 20.09 0.13 -2.50
N GLY A 83 19.44 -1.03 -2.62
CA GLY A 83 19.88 -2.25 -1.97
C GLY A 83 20.80 -3.09 -2.86
N ARG A 84 21.16 -4.27 -2.36
CA ARG A 84 22.03 -5.22 -3.07
C ARG A 84 21.70 -6.67 -2.67
N THR A 85 21.56 -7.54 -3.64
CA THR A 85 21.43 -8.98 -3.38
C THR A 85 22.72 -9.56 -2.81
N LEU A 86 22.67 -10.75 -2.18
CA LEU A 86 23.87 -11.46 -1.73
C LEU A 86 24.88 -11.72 -2.88
N ALA A 87 24.37 -11.88 -4.11
CA ALA A 87 25.22 -12.03 -5.31
C ALA A 87 25.74 -10.69 -5.87
N GLY A 88 25.56 -9.58 -5.14
CA GLY A 88 26.09 -8.27 -5.53
C GLY A 88 25.26 -7.49 -6.54
N LYS A 89 24.11 -8.03 -7.04
CA LYS A 89 23.23 -7.32 -7.98
C LYS A 89 22.51 -6.16 -7.28
N SER A 90 22.54 -4.99 -7.90
CA SER A 90 21.82 -3.80 -7.39
C SER A 90 20.30 -4.01 -7.39
N ILE A 91 19.67 -3.50 -6.34
CA ILE A 91 18.22 -3.42 -6.19
C ILE A 91 17.86 -1.94 -6.07
N GLU A 92 16.95 -1.48 -6.93
CA GLU A 92 16.47 -0.09 -6.87
C GLU A 92 15.82 0.22 -5.51
N PRO A 93 15.80 1.49 -5.09
CA PRO A 93 15.14 1.94 -3.87
C PRO A 93 13.72 1.41 -3.73
N MET A 94 13.31 1.10 -2.50
CA MET A 94 11.98 0.56 -2.21
C MET A 94 10.94 1.65 -1.98
N ALA A 95 11.37 2.84 -1.51
CA ALA A 95 10.50 3.98 -1.27
C ALA A 95 9.83 4.48 -2.55
N LEU A 96 8.54 4.80 -2.47
CA LEU A 96 7.79 5.32 -3.62
C LEU A 96 8.35 6.66 -4.11
N SER A 97 8.83 7.52 -3.20
CA SER A 97 9.44 8.82 -3.54
C SER A 97 10.70 8.69 -4.40
N ALA A 98 11.46 7.61 -4.22
CA ALA A 98 12.68 7.35 -4.99
C ALA A 98 12.43 6.48 -6.24
N SER A 99 11.36 5.70 -6.26
CA SER A 99 11.00 4.80 -7.36
C SER A 99 9.49 4.85 -7.65
N PRO A 100 8.99 5.92 -8.30
CA PRO A 100 7.55 6.17 -8.47
C PRO A 100 6.78 5.10 -9.27
N ALA A 101 7.47 4.30 -10.10
CA ALA A 101 6.86 3.22 -10.87
C ALA A 101 6.65 1.93 -10.05
N ARG A 102 7.12 1.84 -8.79
CA ARG A 102 6.95 0.64 -7.97
C ARG A 102 5.50 0.41 -7.59
N TYR A 103 5.18 -0.85 -7.38
CA TYR A 103 3.90 -1.34 -6.85
C TYR A 103 2.69 -1.07 -7.76
N THR A 104 2.92 -0.84 -9.06
CA THR A 104 1.85 -0.64 -10.06
C THR A 104 1.39 -1.93 -10.74
N ASP A 105 2.09 -3.03 -10.51
CA ASP A 105 1.78 -4.37 -11.03
C ASP A 105 1.51 -5.33 -9.84
N PRO A 106 0.23 -5.61 -9.52
CA PRO A 106 -0.14 -6.46 -8.40
C PRO A 106 0.45 -7.88 -8.47
N ALA A 107 0.51 -8.47 -9.67
CA ALA A 107 1.06 -9.81 -9.84
C ALA A 107 2.57 -9.85 -9.52
N LYS A 108 3.30 -8.83 -9.92
CA LYS A 108 4.72 -8.65 -9.59
C LYS A 108 4.92 -8.44 -8.09
N VAL A 109 4.09 -7.64 -7.45
CA VAL A 109 4.14 -7.41 -6.00
C VAL A 109 3.90 -8.72 -5.23
N GLU A 110 2.85 -9.48 -5.58
CA GLU A 110 2.56 -10.78 -4.97
C GLU A 110 3.69 -11.79 -5.16
N LYS A 111 4.26 -11.86 -6.35
CA LYS A 111 5.43 -12.72 -6.64
C LYS A 111 6.58 -12.41 -5.68
N TRP A 112 6.88 -11.13 -5.45
CA TRP A 112 7.99 -10.74 -4.60
C TRP A 112 7.68 -10.93 -3.11
N PHE A 113 6.46 -10.68 -2.66
CA PHE A 113 6.07 -11.01 -1.29
C PHE A 113 6.20 -12.50 -1.02
N ARG A 114 5.66 -13.36 -1.89
CA ARG A 114 5.79 -14.81 -1.73
C ARG A 114 7.25 -15.24 -1.59
N ARG A 115 8.12 -14.76 -2.49
CA ARG A 115 9.53 -15.12 -2.46
C ARG A 115 10.23 -14.60 -1.19
N ASN A 116 10.12 -13.30 -0.93
CA ASN A 116 10.89 -12.65 0.11
C ASN A 116 10.40 -12.99 1.52
N CYS A 117 9.09 -13.14 1.72
CA CYS A 117 8.56 -13.57 3.01
C CYS A 117 9.00 -14.99 3.35
N ASN A 118 8.94 -15.92 2.38
CA ASN A 118 9.44 -17.28 2.61
C ASN A 118 10.95 -17.31 2.87
N GLU A 119 11.71 -16.45 2.22
CA GLU A 119 13.17 -16.36 2.41
C GLU A 119 13.53 -15.77 3.77
N VAL A 120 12.91 -14.63 4.15
CA VAL A 120 13.26 -13.85 5.34
C VAL A 120 12.51 -14.34 6.58
N ILE A 121 11.20 -14.61 6.46
CA ILE A 121 10.33 -14.94 7.61
C ILE A 121 10.13 -16.45 7.75
N GLY A 122 10.42 -17.23 6.70
CA GLY A 122 10.22 -18.69 6.69
C GLY A 122 8.77 -19.11 6.45
N ARG A 123 7.89 -18.17 6.10
CA ARG A 123 6.48 -18.41 5.75
C ARG A 123 5.96 -17.31 4.82
N GLU A 124 4.77 -17.48 4.29
CA GLU A 124 4.08 -16.40 3.60
C GLU A 124 3.71 -15.26 4.58
N CYS A 125 3.79 -14.03 4.10
CA CYS A 125 3.28 -12.88 4.83
C CYS A 125 1.75 -12.90 4.83
N SER A 126 1.15 -12.56 5.97
CA SER A 126 -0.29 -12.31 6.05
C SER A 126 -0.69 -11.09 5.22
N ALA A 127 -1.97 -10.96 4.90
CA ALA A 127 -2.51 -9.81 4.20
C ALA A 127 -2.26 -8.50 4.99
N GLN A 128 -2.32 -8.56 6.32
CA GLN A 128 -2.00 -7.41 7.17
C GLN A 128 -0.53 -7.03 7.06
N GLU A 129 0.40 -7.99 7.13
CA GLU A 129 1.84 -7.72 6.99
C GLU A 129 2.19 -7.13 5.62
N LYS A 130 1.58 -7.64 4.54
CA LYS A 130 1.75 -7.11 3.19
C LYS A 130 1.26 -5.66 3.09
N GLY A 131 0.07 -5.40 3.62
CA GLY A 131 -0.52 -4.05 3.59
C GLY A 131 0.22 -3.06 4.48
N ASP A 132 0.66 -3.46 5.67
CA ASP A 132 1.48 -2.63 6.56
C ASP A 132 2.81 -2.26 5.90
N TRP A 133 3.49 -3.25 5.31
CA TRP A 133 4.76 -3.04 4.63
C TRP A 133 4.60 -2.14 3.40
N LEU A 134 3.58 -2.38 2.57
CA LEU A 134 3.30 -1.55 1.40
C LEU A 134 2.95 -0.11 1.80
N SER A 135 2.17 0.08 2.87
CA SER A 135 1.86 1.41 3.41
C SER A 135 3.12 2.13 3.88
N PHE A 136 4.08 1.43 4.48
CA PHE A 136 5.38 1.99 4.84
C PHE A 136 6.13 2.47 3.60
N MET A 137 6.28 1.65 2.55
CA MET A 137 7.02 2.02 1.34
C MET A 137 6.38 3.18 0.57
N ILE A 138 5.04 3.26 0.57
CA ILE A 138 4.30 4.36 -0.06
C ILE A 138 4.48 5.68 0.71
N SER A 139 4.63 5.62 2.02
CA SER A 139 4.78 6.80 2.88
C SER A 139 6.19 7.42 2.87
N GLN A 140 7.17 6.77 2.24
CA GLN A 140 8.57 7.21 2.21
C GLN A 140 8.93 8.11 1.03
#